data_637439086abd61b5c9d3a4e642dec52b
#
_entry.id   637439086abd61b5c9d3a4e642dec52b
#
_cell.length_a   1.000
_cell.length_b   1.000
_cell.length_c   1.000
_cell.angle_alpha   90.00
_cell.angle_beta   90.00
_cell.angle_gamma   90.00
#
_symmetry.space_group_name_H-M   'P 1'
#
loop_
_entity.id
_entity.type
_entity.pdbx_description
1 polymer ?
#
loop_
_entity_poly.entity_id
_entity_poly.type
_entity_poly.pdbx_seq_one_letter_code
_entity_poly.pdbx_strand_id
1 'polypeptide(L)'
;MKKKIKVILIALLITVLLELIALVGFKAYQIINASLNQDVSEDTKDETKDKKEDGKNDKSSALISSTPATSSSVTGEPELGPVDISYFDDALFLGDSRTVGLRAFGSFTNSSYFAKTGISVNSFFIYPALDEETGLTLTQTLLQRQYKKIYIMIGVNDAAIVPIEDFEAQFFDAIRQIQELQPNAVIYIQSILGVTKNKELGDPYHYNNAKVLERNELLKSRCDGKSLIYLDVFSVFSDYEGYLNSLYSNDGLHLNSSDYQAWCDYLLAHGLPIE
;
A
#
# COMPACT_ATOMS: atom_id res chain seq x y z
N MET A 1 49.94 -6.99 -10.49
CA MET A 1 49.10 -6.53 -11.62
C MET A 1 48.12 -7.56 -12.10
N LYS A 2 48.52 -8.80 -12.44
CA LYS A 2 47.63 -9.89 -12.93
C LYS A 2 46.47 -10.29 -11.99
N LYS A 3 46.64 -10.27 -10.65
CA LYS A 3 45.57 -10.59 -9.67
C LYS A 3 44.47 -9.52 -9.65
N LYS A 4 44.79 -8.24 -9.72
CA LYS A 4 43.82 -7.14 -9.73
C LYS A 4 42.96 -7.15 -11.01
N ILE A 5 43.59 -7.48 -12.17
CA ILE A 5 42.88 -7.60 -13.44
C ILE A 5 41.87 -8.77 -13.41
N LYS A 6 42.22 -9.93 -12.82
CA LYS A 6 41.30 -11.05 -12.65
C LYS A 6 40.08 -10.68 -11.80
N VAL A 7 40.27 -9.96 -10.70
CA VAL A 7 39.17 -9.54 -9.82
C VAL A 7 38.21 -8.58 -10.55
N ILE A 8 38.76 -7.63 -11.33
CA ILE A 8 37.94 -6.70 -12.12
C ILE A 8 37.14 -7.43 -13.21
N LEU A 9 37.75 -8.41 -13.90
CA LEU A 9 37.08 -9.23 -14.91
C LEU A 9 35.97 -10.10 -14.32
N ILE A 10 36.17 -10.67 -13.14
CA ILE A 10 35.16 -11.45 -12.44
C ILE A 10 34.00 -10.56 -12.00
N ALA A 11 34.27 -9.35 -11.47
CA ALA A 11 33.24 -8.41 -11.09
C ALA A 11 32.39 -7.97 -12.30
N LEU A 12 33.03 -7.65 -13.44
CA LEU A 12 32.34 -7.34 -14.68
C LEU A 12 31.49 -8.51 -15.22
N LEU A 13 31.97 -9.74 -15.08
CA LEU A 13 31.22 -10.91 -15.52
C LEU A 13 29.97 -11.14 -14.66
N ILE A 14 30.08 -10.89 -13.35
CA ILE A 14 28.96 -10.98 -12.40
C ILE A 14 27.91 -9.90 -12.72
N THR A 15 28.32 -8.66 -12.99
CA THR A 15 27.36 -7.61 -13.34
C THR A 15 26.61 -7.93 -14.64
N VAL A 16 27.29 -8.36 -15.69
CA VAL A 16 26.64 -8.78 -16.95
C VAL A 16 25.71 -9.97 -16.75
N LEU A 17 26.06 -10.93 -15.88
CA LEU A 17 25.21 -12.07 -15.58
C LEU A 17 23.93 -11.64 -14.84
N LEU A 18 24.04 -10.71 -13.90
CA LEU A 18 22.87 -10.17 -13.17
C LEU A 18 21.93 -9.39 -14.10
N GLU A 19 22.48 -8.61 -15.04
CA GLU A 19 21.67 -7.92 -16.06
C GLU A 19 20.92 -8.89 -16.99
N LEU A 20 21.60 -9.98 -17.39
CA LEU A 20 20.96 -11.03 -18.20
C LEU A 20 19.85 -11.76 -17.45
N ILE A 21 20.03 -12.06 -16.17
CA ILE A 21 18.99 -12.67 -15.33
C ILE A 21 17.79 -11.74 -15.19
N ALA A 22 18.01 -10.44 -14.96
CA ALA A 22 16.94 -9.45 -14.89
C ALA A 22 16.17 -9.34 -16.23
N LEU A 23 16.88 -9.36 -17.36
CA LEU A 23 16.27 -9.29 -18.69
C LEU A 23 15.42 -10.55 -19.01
N VAL A 24 15.90 -11.73 -18.62
CA VAL A 24 15.16 -13.00 -18.80
C VAL A 24 13.92 -13.01 -17.90
N GLY A 25 14.05 -12.58 -16.64
CA GLY A 25 12.94 -12.46 -15.72
C GLY A 25 11.85 -11.50 -16.23
N PHE A 26 12.24 -10.34 -16.75
CA PHE A 26 11.32 -9.37 -17.35
C PHE A 26 10.59 -9.90 -18.58
N LYS A 27 11.30 -10.62 -19.48
CA LYS A 27 10.65 -11.25 -20.64
C LYS A 27 9.70 -12.38 -20.25
N ALA A 28 10.06 -13.19 -19.27
CA ALA A 28 9.18 -14.24 -18.74
C ALA A 28 7.90 -13.64 -18.15
N TYR A 29 8.01 -12.55 -17.39
CA TYR A 29 6.88 -11.80 -16.84
C TYR A 29 5.96 -11.27 -17.95
N GLN A 30 6.51 -10.68 -19.02
CA GLN A 30 5.70 -10.20 -20.15
C GLN A 30 4.95 -11.32 -20.86
N ILE A 31 5.56 -12.49 -21.03
CA ILE A 31 4.93 -13.66 -21.67
C ILE A 31 3.78 -14.18 -20.80
N ILE A 32 3.97 -14.28 -19.50
CA ILE A 32 2.94 -14.74 -18.56
C ILE A 32 1.74 -13.77 -18.56
N ASN A 33 1.99 -12.46 -18.48
CA ASN A 33 0.92 -11.46 -18.53
C ASN A 33 0.18 -11.44 -19.89
N ALA A 34 0.87 -11.65 -20.99
CA ALA A 34 0.24 -11.75 -22.29
C ALA A 34 -0.67 -12.99 -22.41
N SER A 35 -0.27 -14.11 -21.81
CA SER A 35 -1.08 -15.35 -21.78
C SER A 35 -2.32 -15.18 -20.90
N LEU A 36 -2.18 -14.57 -19.73
CA LEU A 36 -3.31 -14.31 -18.82
C LEU A 36 -4.36 -13.36 -19.43
N ASN A 37 -3.92 -12.38 -20.23
CA ASN A 37 -4.82 -11.45 -20.92
C ASN A 37 -5.49 -12.06 -22.16
N GLN A 38 -4.98 -13.17 -22.73
CA GLN A 38 -5.63 -13.90 -23.81
C GLN A 38 -6.79 -14.78 -23.31
N ASP A 39 -6.64 -15.42 -22.15
CA ASP A 39 -7.69 -16.26 -21.57
C ASP A 39 -8.94 -15.45 -21.15
N VAL A 40 -8.78 -14.16 -20.79
CA VAL A 40 -9.92 -13.27 -20.46
C VAL A 40 -10.68 -12.78 -21.71
N SER A 41 -10.09 -12.85 -22.90
CA SER A 41 -10.69 -12.36 -24.15
C SER A 41 -11.47 -13.42 -24.95
N GLU A 42 -11.34 -14.70 -24.60
CA GLU A 42 -12.07 -15.78 -25.28
C GLU A 42 -13.44 -16.12 -24.65
N ASP A 43 -13.64 -15.80 -23.35
CA ASP A 43 -14.90 -16.08 -22.65
C ASP A 43 -16.01 -15.03 -22.87
N THR A 44 -15.81 -14.00 -23.69
CA THR A 44 -16.82 -12.96 -23.98
C THR A 44 -17.40 -12.96 -25.39
N LYS A 45 -17.22 -14.03 -26.16
CA LYS A 45 -17.67 -14.10 -27.59
C LYS A 45 -18.68 -15.17 -27.89
N ASP A 46 -19.53 -15.57 -26.97
CA ASP A 46 -20.66 -16.43 -27.36
C ASP A 46 -21.89 -16.13 -26.51
N GLU A 47 -22.66 -15.13 -26.90
CA GLU A 47 -24.11 -15.00 -26.68
C GLU A 47 -24.63 -13.67 -27.20
N THR A 48 -24.84 -13.57 -28.53
CA THR A 48 -25.87 -12.70 -29.12
C THR A 48 -26.22 -13.18 -30.53
N LYS A 49 -27.27 -14.02 -30.64
CA LYS A 49 -28.09 -14.09 -31.84
C LYS A 49 -29.51 -14.54 -31.55
N ASP A 50 -30.42 -13.67 -31.97
CA ASP A 50 -31.79 -13.89 -32.40
C ASP A 50 -32.88 -14.25 -31.38
N LYS A 51 -33.81 -13.26 -31.16
CA LYS A 51 -35.16 -13.34 -31.70
C LYS A 51 -35.93 -12.03 -31.56
N LYS A 52 -36.37 -11.50 -32.70
CA LYS A 52 -37.52 -10.59 -32.87
C LYS A 52 -38.81 -11.42 -32.73
N GLU A 53 -39.84 -10.84 -32.08
CA GLU A 53 -41.17 -10.60 -32.64
C GLU A 53 -42.18 -10.16 -31.56
N ASP A 54 -42.79 -9.06 -31.84
CA ASP A 54 -44.16 -8.57 -31.77
C ASP A 54 -45.15 -9.02 -30.67
N GLY A 55 -45.87 -8.01 -30.17
CA GLY A 55 -47.27 -8.20 -29.77
C GLY A 55 -47.77 -7.34 -28.59
N LYS A 56 -48.24 -6.13 -28.88
CA LYS A 56 -49.40 -5.37 -28.36
C LYS A 56 -50.07 -5.71 -27.00
N ASN A 57 -50.20 -4.61 -26.25
CA ASN A 57 -51.39 -4.12 -25.47
C ASN A 57 -52.13 -5.08 -24.50
N ASP A 58 -52.28 -4.77 -23.26
CA ASP A 58 -53.45 -4.03 -22.70
C ASP A 58 -53.31 -3.65 -21.22
N LYS A 59 -54.09 -2.63 -20.87
CA LYS A 59 -54.18 -1.99 -19.55
C LYS A 59 -54.81 -2.90 -18.50
N SER A 60 -54.35 -2.83 -17.25
CA SER A 60 -55.26 -2.65 -16.12
C SER A 60 -54.53 -2.29 -14.82
N SER A 61 -55.06 -1.32 -14.15
CA SER A 61 -54.70 -0.81 -12.82
C SER A 61 -54.85 -1.86 -11.73
N ALA A 62 -53.86 -1.89 -10.81
CA ALA A 62 -54.10 -2.17 -9.41
C ALA A 62 -53.00 -1.53 -8.55
N LEU A 63 -53.38 -0.55 -7.79
CA LEU A 63 -52.65 0.03 -6.68
C LEU A 63 -52.43 -1.03 -5.59
N ILE A 64 -51.19 -1.39 -5.33
CA ILE A 64 -50.81 -1.96 -4.04
C ILE A 64 -49.61 -1.16 -3.54
N SER A 65 -49.89 -0.41 -2.47
CA SER A 65 -48.93 0.27 -1.61
C SER A 65 -47.93 -0.76 -1.08
N SER A 66 -46.66 -0.67 -1.53
CA SER A 66 -45.54 -1.31 -0.86
C SER A 66 -44.55 -0.21 -0.48
N THR A 67 -44.47 0.02 0.80
CA THR A 67 -43.45 0.79 1.49
C THR A 67 -42.07 0.41 0.96
N PRO A 68 -41.22 1.33 0.55
CA PRO A 68 -39.87 0.99 0.20
C PRO A 68 -39.14 0.56 1.48
N ALA A 69 -38.69 -0.68 1.52
CA ALA A 69 -37.72 -1.10 2.48
C ALA A 69 -36.45 -0.26 2.22
N THR A 70 -36.18 0.68 3.10
CA THR A 70 -34.93 1.42 3.16
C THR A 70 -33.82 0.40 3.39
N SER A 71 -33.14 0.01 2.32
CA SER A 71 -31.83 -0.63 2.45
C SER A 71 -30.90 0.47 2.92
N SER A 72 -30.75 0.61 4.22
CA SER A 72 -29.65 1.36 4.82
C SER A 72 -28.35 0.65 4.44
N SER A 73 -27.70 1.10 3.39
CA SER A 73 -26.28 0.90 3.20
C SER A 73 -25.59 1.61 4.37
N VAL A 74 -25.30 0.87 5.42
CA VAL A 74 -24.45 1.35 6.52
C VAL A 74 -23.01 1.36 5.97
N THR A 75 -22.69 2.40 5.23
CA THR A 75 -21.31 2.83 5.02
C THR A 75 -20.91 3.72 6.21
N GLY A 76 -20.93 3.13 7.40
CA GLY A 76 -20.41 3.81 8.58
C GLY A 76 -18.88 3.83 8.48
N GLU A 77 -18.28 5.02 8.41
CA GLU A 77 -16.86 5.16 8.73
C GLU A 77 -16.63 4.55 10.12
N PRO A 78 -15.49 3.87 10.35
CA PRO A 78 -15.21 3.27 11.65
C PRO A 78 -15.17 4.37 12.71
N GLU A 79 -15.80 4.14 13.85
CA GLU A 79 -15.73 5.05 14.99
C GLU A 79 -14.36 4.87 15.65
N LEU A 80 -13.37 5.62 15.15
CA LEU A 80 -12.02 5.64 15.70
C LEU A 80 -11.96 6.60 16.89
N GLY A 81 -11.18 6.23 17.90
CA GLY A 81 -11.04 7.03 19.12
C GLY A 81 -9.70 6.85 19.81
N PRO A 82 -9.50 7.56 20.93
CA PRO A 82 -8.26 7.49 21.67
C PRO A 82 -8.06 6.10 22.30
N VAL A 83 -6.80 5.62 22.23
CA VAL A 83 -6.37 4.36 22.81
C VAL A 83 -5.08 4.56 23.60
N ASP A 84 -4.80 3.65 24.54
CA ASP A 84 -3.55 3.64 25.27
C ASP A 84 -2.38 3.11 24.44
N ILE A 85 -1.16 3.43 24.80
CA ILE A 85 0.04 3.00 24.09
C ILE A 85 0.16 1.47 24.02
N SER A 86 -0.31 0.74 25.02
CA SER A 86 -0.35 -0.73 25.05
C SER A 86 -1.24 -1.35 23.96
N TYR A 87 -2.14 -0.55 23.37
CA TYR A 87 -2.92 -0.95 22.20
C TYR A 87 -2.04 -1.41 21.02
N PHE A 88 -0.80 -0.90 20.94
CA PHE A 88 0.16 -1.19 19.88
C PHE A 88 1.11 -2.36 20.19
N ASP A 89 1.05 -2.98 21.39
CA ASP A 89 1.96 -4.07 21.79
C ASP A 89 1.82 -5.34 20.91
N ASP A 90 0.67 -5.54 20.28
CA ASP A 90 0.39 -6.63 19.35
C ASP A 90 0.28 -6.16 17.88
N ALA A 91 0.80 -4.97 17.60
CA ALA A 91 0.81 -4.39 16.27
C ALA A 91 2.09 -4.74 15.49
N LEU A 92 1.95 -4.75 14.16
CA LEU A 92 3.06 -4.79 13.20
C LEU A 92 3.01 -3.55 12.31
N PHE A 93 4.10 -2.81 12.23
CA PHE A 93 4.25 -1.69 11.31
C PHE A 93 5.05 -2.12 10.08
N LEU A 94 4.46 -1.93 8.89
CA LEU A 94 5.05 -2.27 7.60
C LEU A 94 5.34 -1.01 6.80
N GLY A 95 6.54 -0.88 6.23
CA GLY A 95 6.79 0.24 5.35
C GLY A 95 8.24 0.49 4.96
N ASP A 96 8.43 1.65 4.36
CA ASP A 96 9.72 2.12 3.84
C ASP A 96 10.57 2.86 4.90
N SER A 97 11.48 3.72 4.43
CA SER A 97 12.37 4.50 5.31
C SER A 97 11.65 5.37 6.36
N ARG A 98 10.40 5.78 6.10
CA ARG A 98 9.60 6.53 7.08
C ARG A 98 9.18 5.64 8.24
N THR A 99 8.85 4.38 7.96
CA THR A 99 8.58 3.38 9.00
C THR A 99 9.86 2.96 9.74
N VAL A 100 11.03 2.96 9.06
CA VAL A 100 12.33 2.84 9.75
C VAL A 100 12.51 3.99 10.75
N GLY A 101 12.18 5.22 10.35
CA GLY A 101 12.20 6.38 11.25
C GLY A 101 11.20 6.27 12.41
N LEU A 102 9.98 5.77 12.15
CA LEU A 102 8.99 5.53 13.19
C LEU A 102 9.48 4.51 14.23
N ARG A 103 10.16 3.44 13.81
CA ARG A 103 10.82 2.48 14.70
C ARG A 103 11.90 3.12 15.54
N ALA A 104 12.71 4.00 14.93
CA ALA A 104 13.87 4.61 15.59
C ALA A 104 13.50 5.75 16.56
N PHE A 105 12.46 6.51 16.27
CA PHE A 105 12.15 7.77 16.96
C PHE A 105 10.73 7.83 17.53
N GLY A 106 9.85 6.89 17.17
CA GLY A 106 8.49 6.82 17.70
C GLY A 106 8.42 6.19 19.08
N SER A 107 7.26 6.29 19.72
CA SER A 107 7.00 5.81 21.08
C SER A 107 6.51 4.36 21.18
N PHE A 108 6.23 3.67 20.06
CA PHE A 108 5.70 2.30 20.04
C PHE A 108 6.81 1.25 20.17
N THR A 109 7.52 1.24 21.29
CA THR A 109 8.72 0.43 21.51
C THR A 109 8.44 -1.07 21.66
N ASN A 110 7.21 -1.47 21.99
CA ASN A 110 6.81 -2.88 22.14
C ASN A 110 6.21 -3.47 20.83
N SER A 111 5.97 -2.63 19.83
CA SER A 111 5.44 -3.07 18.53
C SER A 111 6.49 -3.83 17.72
N SER A 112 6.01 -4.66 16.79
CA SER A 112 6.86 -5.27 15.79
C SER A 112 6.96 -4.37 14.54
N TYR A 113 8.08 -4.51 13.81
CA TYR A 113 8.30 -3.74 12.59
C TYR A 113 8.81 -4.65 11.47
N PHE A 114 8.36 -4.40 10.26
CA PHE A 114 9.02 -4.79 9.03
C PHE A 114 9.22 -3.53 8.19
N ALA A 115 10.43 -3.02 8.20
CA ALA A 115 10.75 -1.74 7.59
C ALA A 115 12.11 -1.75 6.92
N LYS A 116 12.19 -1.17 5.73
CA LYS A 116 13.44 -1.04 4.99
C LYS A 116 13.47 0.20 4.12
N THR A 117 14.60 0.91 4.16
CA THR A 117 14.85 2.07 3.32
C THR A 117 14.73 1.73 1.83
N GLY A 118 14.02 2.57 1.08
CA GLY A 118 13.94 2.52 -0.38
C GLY A 118 13.10 1.40 -0.97
N ILE A 119 12.36 0.62 -0.14
CA ILE A 119 11.48 -0.41 -0.68
C ILE A 119 10.21 0.19 -1.29
N SER A 120 9.63 -0.57 -2.20
CA SER A 120 8.34 -0.36 -2.83
C SER A 120 7.39 -1.52 -2.50
N VAL A 121 6.14 -1.40 -2.91
CA VAL A 121 5.10 -2.40 -2.60
C VAL A 121 5.46 -3.82 -3.08
N ASN A 122 6.10 -3.93 -4.25
CA ASN A 122 6.54 -5.22 -4.79
C ASN A 122 7.64 -5.90 -3.94
N SER A 123 8.30 -5.16 -3.06
CA SER A 123 9.31 -5.69 -2.15
C SER A 123 8.71 -6.48 -0.97
N PHE A 124 7.40 -6.51 -0.83
CA PHE A 124 6.75 -7.32 0.20
C PHE A 124 6.76 -8.82 -0.17
N PHE A 125 6.34 -9.17 -1.40
CA PHE A 125 6.16 -10.57 -1.79
C PHE A 125 6.76 -10.91 -3.16
N ILE A 126 6.78 -9.99 -4.14
CA ILE A 126 7.26 -10.26 -5.50
C ILE A 126 8.78 -10.33 -5.54
N TYR A 127 9.46 -9.35 -4.95
CA TYR A 127 10.92 -9.28 -4.77
C TYR A 127 11.24 -9.08 -3.30
N PRO A 128 11.09 -10.11 -2.44
CA PRO A 128 11.07 -9.95 -1.00
C PRO A 128 12.33 -9.27 -0.47
N ALA A 129 12.14 -8.07 0.10
CA ALA A 129 13.19 -7.40 0.84
C ALA A 129 13.38 -8.06 2.21
N LEU A 130 14.50 -7.75 2.83
CA LEU A 130 14.79 -8.12 4.22
C LEU A 130 14.61 -6.89 5.10
N ASP A 131 13.93 -7.04 6.23
CA ASP A 131 13.86 -6.00 7.26
C ASP A 131 15.27 -5.60 7.71
N GLU A 132 15.50 -4.31 7.95
CA GLU A 132 16.84 -3.79 8.25
C GLU A 132 17.41 -4.26 9.60
N GLU A 133 16.55 -4.58 10.55
CA GLU A 133 16.96 -4.97 11.91
C GLU A 133 16.99 -6.48 12.08
N THR A 134 15.92 -7.16 11.66
CA THR A 134 15.76 -8.60 11.89
C THR A 134 16.38 -9.45 10.79
N GLY A 135 16.59 -8.91 9.60
CA GLY A 135 17.03 -9.65 8.42
C GLY A 135 16.00 -10.66 7.89
N LEU A 136 14.74 -10.57 8.29
CA LEU A 136 13.67 -11.45 7.87
C LEU A 136 12.91 -10.87 6.68
N THR A 137 12.35 -11.73 5.84
CA THR A 137 11.33 -11.33 4.85
C THR A 137 10.00 -11.02 5.55
N LEU A 138 9.08 -10.30 4.86
CA LEU A 138 7.75 -10.07 5.40
C LEU A 138 7.00 -11.37 5.70
N THR A 139 7.08 -12.36 4.81
CA THR A 139 6.48 -13.70 5.05
C THR A 139 7.02 -14.32 6.33
N GLN A 140 8.33 -14.30 6.53
CA GLN A 140 8.96 -14.85 7.75
C GLN A 140 8.50 -14.09 9.00
N THR A 141 8.39 -12.76 8.93
CA THR A 141 7.89 -11.92 10.03
C THR A 141 6.44 -12.26 10.37
N LEU A 142 5.56 -12.38 9.36
CA LEU A 142 4.15 -12.72 9.56
C LEU A 142 3.93 -14.14 10.10
N LEU A 143 4.85 -15.06 9.84
CA LEU A 143 4.77 -16.43 10.36
C LEU A 143 5.25 -16.58 11.81
N GLN A 144 5.94 -15.58 12.38
CA GLN A 144 6.45 -15.66 13.76
C GLN A 144 5.35 -15.60 14.81
N ARG A 145 4.29 -14.81 14.57
CA ARG A 145 3.17 -14.64 15.50
C ARG A 145 1.92 -14.13 14.78
N GLN A 146 0.77 -14.27 15.43
CA GLN A 146 -0.45 -13.60 14.98
C GLN A 146 -0.48 -12.18 15.55
N TYR A 147 -0.67 -11.21 14.66
CA TYR A 147 -0.87 -9.80 15.01
C TYR A 147 -2.36 -9.48 15.05
N LYS A 148 -2.77 -8.60 15.93
CA LYS A 148 -4.16 -8.10 15.90
C LYS A 148 -4.32 -6.86 15.03
N LYS A 149 -3.22 -6.12 14.84
CA LYS A 149 -3.21 -4.88 14.07
C LYS A 149 -1.98 -4.83 13.17
N ILE A 150 -2.19 -4.42 11.91
CA ILE A 150 -1.11 -4.25 10.94
C ILE A 150 -1.25 -2.86 10.33
N TYR A 151 -0.26 -2.00 10.55
CA TYR A 151 -0.19 -0.64 10.04
C TYR A 151 0.72 -0.59 8.82
N ILE A 152 0.24 -0.08 7.70
CA ILE A 152 0.98 -0.08 6.43
C ILE A 152 1.10 1.35 5.92
N MET A 153 2.35 1.83 5.70
CA MET A 153 2.65 3.03 4.93
C MET A 153 3.74 2.71 3.93
N ILE A 154 3.38 2.66 2.64
CA ILE A 154 4.31 2.39 1.54
C ILE A 154 3.78 3.00 0.24
N GLY A 155 4.67 3.43 -0.67
CA GLY A 155 4.28 3.89 -1.98
C GLY A 155 4.91 5.20 -2.42
N VAL A 156 5.64 5.93 -1.57
CA VAL A 156 6.36 7.13 -1.99
C VAL A 156 7.45 6.81 -3.03
N ASN A 157 8.11 5.66 -2.88
CA ASN A 157 9.14 5.19 -3.81
C ASN A 157 8.55 4.69 -5.14
N ASP A 158 7.26 4.39 -5.18
CA ASP A 158 6.53 3.97 -6.38
C ASP A 158 5.89 5.15 -7.11
N ALA A 159 5.61 6.25 -6.39
CA ALA A 159 4.66 7.27 -6.84
C ALA A 159 5.01 7.92 -8.19
N ALA A 160 6.27 8.18 -8.47
CA ALA A 160 6.66 8.82 -9.72
C ALA A 160 6.80 7.85 -10.90
N ILE A 161 7.13 6.58 -10.64
CA ILE A 161 7.61 5.64 -11.65
C ILE A 161 6.66 4.47 -11.95
N VAL A 162 5.81 4.08 -11.01
CA VAL A 162 4.87 2.96 -11.19
C VAL A 162 3.50 3.52 -11.61
N PRO A 163 2.88 3.02 -12.70
CA PRO A 163 1.50 3.35 -13.05
C PRO A 163 0.53 3.05 -11.90
N ILE A 164 -0.56 3.82 -11.80
CA ILE A 164 -1.49 3.68 -10.66
C ILE A 164 -2.18 2.32 -10.66
N GLU A 165 -2.49 1.77 -11.83
CA GLU A 165 -3.12 0.46 -12.00
C GLU A 165 -2.20 -0.68 -11.51
N ASP A 166 -0.90 -0.58 -11.83
CA ASP A 166 0.10 -1.55 -11.38
C ASP A 166 0.34 -1.44 -9.86
N PHE A 167 0.36 -0.22 -9.34
CA PHE A 167 0.45 0.02 -7.90
C PHE A 167 -0.77 -0.57 -7.18
N GLU A 168 -1.99 -0.31 -7.67
CA GLU A 168 -3.23 -0.85 -7.11
C GLU A 168 -3.18 -2.38 -7.07
N ALA A 169 -2.89 -3.01 -8.20
CA ALA A 169 -2.83 -4.46 -8.31
C ALA A 169 -1.83 -5.07 -7.33
N GLN A 170 -0.61 -4.53 -7.25
CA GLN A 170 0.44 -5.01 -6.37
C GLN A 170 0.12 -4.77 -4.88
N PHE A 171 -0.45 -3.60 -4.56
CA PHE A 171 -0.79 -3.24 -3.20
C PHE A 171 -1.89 -4.16 -2.64
N PHE A 172 -2.99 -4.35 -3.38
CA PHE A 172 -4.10 -5.16 -2.90
C PHE A 172 -3.83 -6.67 -3.00
N ASP A 173 -2.95 -7.11 -3.90
CA ASP A 173 -2.44 -8.48 -3.84
C ASP A 173 -1.58 -8.71 -2.59
N ALA A 174 -0.76 -7.74 -2.21
CA ALA A 174 -0.01 -7.82 -0.94
C ALA A 174 -0.94 -7.83 0.28
N ILE A 175 -1.99 -6.99 0.29
CA ILE A 175 -3.02 -7.00 1.34
C ILE A 175 -3.68 -8.38 1.45
N ARG A 176 -4.09 -8.98 0.34
CA ARG A 176 -4.70 -10.31 0.31
C ARG A 176 -3.77 -11.37 0.92
N GLN A 177 -2.49 -11.38 0.54
CA GLN A 177 -1.50 -12.30 1.10
C GLN A 177 -1.28 -12.08 2.60
N ILE A 178 -1.27 -10.83 3.07
CA ILE A 178 -1.20 -10.50 4.50
C ILE A 178 -2.44 -11.05 5.22
N GLN A 179 -3.64 -10.85 4.68
CA GLN A 179 -4.89 -11.35 5.27
C GLN A 179 -4.93 -12.88 5.33
N GLU A 180 -4.40 -13.58 4.33
CA GLU A 180 -4.28 -15.06 4.35
C GLU A 180 -3.38 -15.56 5.49
N LEU A 181 -2.28 -14.84 5.78
CA LEU A 181 -1.35 -15.18 6.86
C LEU A 181 -1.81 -14.68 8.24
N GLN A 182 -2.64 -13.63 8.26
CA GLN A 182 -3.08 -12.92 9.46
C GLN A 182 -4.62 -12.68 9.42
N PRO A 183 -5.44 -13.76 9.41
CA PRO A 183 -6.86 -13.67 9.11
C PRO A 183 -7.68 -12.90 10.16
N ASN A 184 -7.15 -12.70 11.35
CA ASN A 184 -7.82 -11.99 12.47
C ASN A 184 -7.27 -10.57 12.69
N ALA A 185 -6.33 -10.11 11.84
CA ALA A 185 -5.76 -8.78 11.98
C ALA A 185 -6.66 -7.72 11.32
N VAL A 186 -6.83 -6.59 11.99
CA VAL A 186 -7.30 -5.36 11.35
C VAL A 186 -6.11 -4.70 10.67
N ILE A 187 -6.27 -4.36 9.39
CA ILE A 187 -5.25 -3.68 8.61
C ILE A 187 -5.56 -2.20 8.53
N TYR A 188 -4.62 -1.38 9.01
CA TYR A 188 -4.67 0.07 8.93
C TYR A 188 -3.78 0.55 7.78
N ILE A 189 -4.41 1.07 6.72
CA ILE A 189 -3.70 1.71 5.61
C ILE A 189 -3.51 3.17 5.96
N GLN A 190 -2.27 3.55 6.21
CA GLN A 190 -1.90 4.93 6.46
C GLN A 190 -1.66 5.64 5.11
N SER A 191 -2.17 6.85 4.97
CA SER A 191 -1.89 7.68 3.80
C SER A 191 -0.39 7.91 3.62
N ILE A 192 0.05 7.82 2.38
CA ILE A 192 1.44 8.03 2.00
C ILE A 192 1.77 9.51 2.21
N LEU A 193 2.80 9.83 2.98
CA LEU A 193 3.28 11.21 3.13
C LEU A 193 3.87 11.70 1.80
N GLY A 194 3.66 12.95 1.47
CA GLY A 194 4.29 13.61 0.34
C GLY A 194 5.79 13.88 0.57
N VAL A 195 6.36 14.63 -0.34
CA VAL A 195 7.69 15.27 -0.17
C VAL A 195 7.52 16.78 -0.18
N THR A 196 8.53 17.53 0.31
CA THR A 196 8.47 18.99 0.23
C THR A 196 8.50 19.46 -1.22
N LYS A 197 7.95 20.65 -1.48
CA LYS A 197 7.92 21.26 -2.81
C LYS A 197 9.33 21.35 -3.42
N ASN A 198 10.33 21.74 -2.61
CA ASN A 198 11.70 21.82 -3.07
C ASN A 198 12.31 20.45 -3.43
N LYS A 199 11.92 19.40 -2.70
CA LYS A 199 12.39 18.04 -2.99
C LYS A 199 11.84 17.56 -4.33
N GLU A 200 10.55 17.76 -4.59
CA GLU A 200 9.93 17.40 -5.87
C GLU A 200 10.53 18.18 -7.03
N LEU A 201 10.69 19.52 -6.89
CA LEU A 201 11.31 20.35 -7.93
C LEU A 201 12.76 19.96 -8.23
N GLY A 202 13.50 19.49 -7.21
CA GLY A 202 14.88 19.03 -7.34
C GLY A 202 15.02 17.65 -7.97
N ASP A 203 13.99 16.80 -7.86
CA ASP A 203 14.02 15.43 -8.37
C ASP A 203 12.60 14.94 -8.80
N PRO A 204 12.03 15.55 -9.87
CA PRO A 204 10.68 15.23 -10.30
C PRO A 204 10.54 13.84 -10.94
N TYR A 205 11.66 13.18 -11.22
CA TYR A 205 11.66 11.79 -11.75
C TYR A 205 11.38 10.76 -10.67
N HIS A 206 11.76 11.03 -9.41
CA HIS A 206 11.57 10.11 -8.30
C HIS A 206 10.41 10.52 -7.38
N TYR A 207 10.03 11.80 -7.35
CA TYR A 207 9.00 12.32 -6.46
C TYR A 207 7.92 13.08 -7.20
N ASN A 208 6.65 12.79 -6.89
CA ASN A 208 5.49 13.45 -7.48
C ASN A 208 4.32 13.44 -6.49
N ASN A 209 4.06 14.59 -5.85
CA ASN A 209 3.02 14.71 -4.85
C ASN A 209 1.61 14.55 -5.42
N ALA A 210 1.34 14.99 -6.65
CA ALA A 210 0.05 14.77 -7.28
C ALA A 210 -0.27 13.27 -7.42
N LYS A 211 0.74 12.47 -7.76
CA LYS A 211 0.60 11.01 -7.81
C LYS A 211 0.52 10.36 -6.42
N VAL A 212 1.13 10.95 -5.39
CA VAL A 212 0.94 10.52 -4.00
C VAL A 212 -0.50 10.73 -3.57
N LEU A 213 -1.08 11.92 -3.85
CA LEU A 213 -2.48 12.22 -3.54
C LEU A 213 -3.44 11.28 -4.29
N GLU A 214 -3.20 11.03 -5.58
CA GLU A 214 -3.98 10.07 -6.38
C GLU A 214 -3.99 8.67 -5.73
N ARG A 215 -2.84 8.20 -5.24
CA ARG A 215 -2.74 6.92 -4.51
C ARG A 215 -3.47 6.95 -3.19
N ASN A 216 -3.38 8.04 -2.44
CA ASN A 216 -4.08 8.19 -1.17
C ASN A 216 -5.60 8.11 -1.35
N GLU A 217 -6.14 8.76 -2.39
CA GLU A 217 -7.57 8.65 -2.74
C GLU A 217 -7.95 7.23 -3.15
N LEU A 218 -7.13 6.57 -3.96
CA LEU A 218 -7.33 5.16 -4.31
C LEU A 218 -7.36 4.27 -3.07
N LEU A 219 -6.34 4.35 -2.20
CA LEU A 219 -6.24 3.56 -0.97
C LEU A 219 -7.45 3.78 -0.06
N LYS A 220 -7.86 5.04 0.12
CA LYS A 220 -9.04 5.41 0.89
C LYS A 220 -10.31 4.78 0.33
N SER A 221 -10.49 4.82 -0.99
CA SER A 221 -11.69 4.30 -1.67
C SER A 221 -11.86 2.79 -1.56
N ARG A 222 -10.78 2.06 -1.25
CA ARG A 222 -10.76 0.59 -1.13
C ARG A 222 -10.89 0.10 0.31
N CYS A 223 -10.88 0.99 1.29
CA CYS A 223 -11.08 0.63 2.69
C CYS A 223 -12.56 0.39 2.99
N ASP A 224 -12.84 -0.66 3.76
CA ASP A 224 -14.20 -1.07 4.13
C ASP A 224 -14.64 -0.53 5.50
N GLY A 225 -13.75 0.15 6.22
CA GLY A 225 -13.97 0.69 7.55
C GLY A 225 -14.10 -0.36 8.66
N LYS A 226 -13.78 -1.63 8.38
CA LYS A 226 -13.89 -2.76 9.32
C LYS A 226 -12.62 -3.57 9.42
N SER A 227 -12.30 -4.33 8.38
CA SER A 227 -11.07 -5.12 8.30
C SER A 227 -9.92 -4.35 7.65
N LEU A 228 -10.24 -3.34 6.88
CA LEU A 228 -9.33 -2.46 6.15
C LEU A 228 -9.71 -1.01 6.43
N ILE A 229 -8.93 -0.33 7.26
CA ILE A 229 -9.20 1.01 7.78
C ILE A 229 -8.19 1.99 7.21
N TYR A 230 -8.68 3.13 6.70
CA TYR A 230 -7.81 4.20 6.23
C TYR A 230 -7.51 5.19 7.35
N LEU A 231 -6.25 5.61 7.47
CA LEU A 231 -5.78 6.62 8.41
C LEU A 231 -5.08 7.76 7.65
N ASP A 232 -5.61 8.97 7.78
CA ASP A 232 -5.11 10.16 7.09
C ASP A 232 -3.93 10.81 7.83
N VAL A 233 -2.80 10.11 7.88
CA VAL A 233 -1.54 10.64 8.46
C VAL A 233 -0.98 11.78 7.61
N PHE A 234 -1.27 11.79 6.28
CA PHE A 234 -0.81 12.83 5.36
C PHE A 234 -1.22 14.23 5.82
N SER A 235 -2.46 14.40 6.25
CA SER A 235 -3.00 15.69 6.69
C SER A 235 -2.28 16.26 7.92
N VAL A 236 -1.64 15.40 8.74
CA VAL A 236 -0.88 15.85 9.93
C VAL A 236 0.37 16.64 9.51
N PHE A 237 0.99 16.24 8.40
CA PHE A 237 2.31 16.73 7.99
C PHE A 237 2.30 17.56 6.71
N SER A 238 1.15 17.68 6.03
CA SER A 238 1.04 18.45 4.80
C SER A 238 0.89 19.94 5.05
N ASP A 239 1.38 20.74 4.11
CA ASP A 239 1.08 22.17 4.03
C ASP A 239 -0.23 22.41 3.25
N TYR A 240 -0.61 23.68 3.13
CA TYR A 240 -1.85 24.08 2.45
C TYR A 240 -1.84 23.83 0.92
N GLU A 241 -0.66 23.58 0.33
CA GLU A 241 -0.50 23.23 -1.09
C GLU A 241 -0.49 21.70 -1.32
N GLY A 242 -0.52 20.90 -0.25
CA GLY A 242 -0.50 19.42 -0.32
C GLY A 242 0.91 18.83 -0.44
N TYR A 243 1.95 19.58 -0.08
CA TYR A 243 3.31 19.07 0.06
C TYR A 243 3.60 18.71 1.52
N LEU A 244 4.61 17.87 1.75
CA LEU A 244 5.17 17.74 3.08
C LEU A 244 5.66 19.12 3.54
N ASN A 245 5.15 19.56 4.68
CA ASN A 245 5.53 20.86 5.24
C ASN A 245 7.02 20.85 5.61
N SER A 246 7.76 21.83 5.09
CA SER A 246 9.21 21.93 5.28
C SER A 246 9.64 22.11 6.75
N LEU A 247 8.72 22.47 7.65
CA LEU A 247 9.00 22.51 9.09
C LEU A 247 9.23 21.11 9.68
N TYR A 248 8.63 20.08 9.08
CA TYR A 248 8.74 18.69 9.55
C TYR A 248 9.85 17.89 8.86
N SER A 249 10.60 18.48 7.91
CA SER A 249 11.61 17.74 7.15
C SER A 249 12.79 18.60 6.74
N ASN A 250 14.00 18.18 7.12
CA ASN A 250 15.24 18.84 6.73
C ASN A 250 15.74 18.41 5.35
N ASP A 251 15.48 17.16 4.93
CA ASP A 251 15.90 16.61 3.64
C ASP A 251 14.80 16.62 2.58
N GLY A 252 13.59 17.02 2.99
CA GLY A 252 12.42 17.13 2.16
C GLY A 252 11.67 15.81 1.91
N LEU A 253 12.11 14.70 2.51
CA LEU A 253 11.54 13.36 2.35
C LEU A 253 11.17 12.72 3.68
N HIS A 254 12.10 12.72 4.65
CA HIS A 254 11.92 12.08 5.96
C HIS A 254 11.50 13.11 7.00
N LEU A 255 10.68 12.70 7.96
CA LEU A 255 10.39 13.54 9.12
C LEU A 255 11.65 13.75 9.95
N ASN A 256 11.76 14.92 10.59
CA ASN A 256 12.80 15.12 11.60
C ASN A 256 12.54 14.18 12.80
N SER A 257 13.56 13.79 13.50
CA SER A 257 13.44 12.82 14.61
C SER A 257 12.45 13.23 15.70
N SER A 258 12.31 14.53 15.98
CA SER A 258 11.35 15.06 16.95
C SER A 258 9.88 14.96 16.50
N ASP A 259 9.63 14.85 15.19
CA ASP A 259 8.28 14.98 14.64
C ASP A 259 7.58 13.62 14.51
N TYR A 260 8.30 12.50 14.71
CA TYR A 260 7.68 11.17 14.80
C TYR A 260 6.73 11.02 15.97
N GLN A 261 6.88 11.83 17.02
CA GLN A 261 5.92 11.85 18.14
C GLN A 261 4.53 12.32 17.68
N ALA A 262 4.45 13.32 16.80
CA ALA A 262 3.17 13.77 16.25
C ALA A 262 2.47 12.65 15.43
N TRP A 263 3.24 11.79 14.76
CA TRP A 263 2.67 10.60 14.10
C TRP A 263 2.14 9.60 15.13
N CYS A 264 2.88 9.33 16.20
CA CYS A 264 2.42 8.47 17.28
C CYS A 264 1.15 9.03 17.95
N ASP A 265 1.11 10.34 18.22
CA ASP A 265 -0.04 11.00 18.83
C ASP A 265 -1.29 10.90 17.96
N TYR A 266 -1.12 11.05 16.63
CA TYR A 266 -2.21 10.82 15.69
C TYR A 266 -2.74 9.37 15.77
N LEU A 267 -1.86 8.38 15.77
CA LEU A 267 -2.27 6.97 15.85
C LEU A 267 -2.93 6.63 17.18
N LEU A 268 -2.45 7.20 18.30
CA LEU A 268 -3.06 7.07 19.61
C LEU A 268 -4.48 7.66 19.69
N ALA A 269 -4.76 8.69 18.89
CA ALA A 269 -6.08 9.30 18.81
C ALA A 269 -7.06 8.55 17.87
N HIS A 270 -6.57 7.59 17.06
CA HIS A 270 -7.33 6.96 15.97
C HIS A 270 -7.25 5.42 16.02
N GLY A 271 -7.35 4.82 17.19
CA GLY A 271 -7.51 3.38 17.35
C GLY A 271 -8.98 2.96 17.26
N LEU A 272 -9.24 1.67 16.99
CA LEU A 272 -10.56 1.09 17.25
C LEU A 272 -10.69 0.89 18.77
N PRO A 273 -11.68 1.49 19.44
CA PRO A 273 -11.92 1.23 20.85
C PRO A 273 -12.11 -0.28 21.09
N ILE A 274 -11.46 -0.80 22.12
CA ILE A 274 -11.68 -2.18 22.57
C ILE A 274 -12.96 -2.14 23.41
N GLU A 275 -14.02 -2.83 22.95
CA GLU A 275 -15.22 -3.08 23.76
C GLU A 275 -14.93 -4.00 24.96
#